data_2672ebd6d5cead244e58d58f42ee9725
#
_entry.id   2672ebd6d5cead244e58d58f42ee9725
#
_cell.length_a   1.000
_cell.length_b   1.000
_cell.length_c   1.000
_cell.angle_alpha   90.00
_cell.angle_beta   90.00
_cell.angle_gamma   90.00
#
_symmetry.space_group_name_H-M   'P 1'
#
loop_
_entity.id
_entity.type
_entity.pdbx_description
1 polymer ?
#
loop_
_entity_poly.entity_id
_entity_poly.type
_entity_poly.pdbx_seq_one_letter_code
_entity_poly.pdbx_strand_id
1 'polypeptide(L)'
;FAMFDAPWQAGGGWSAADDAAEARVAVISSALNDKLFGGGNSIGREILVRGQPLRVVGVLKPWKLQPHFFDLTTGSYTQMEDLFLPFSTAMVLKVGHWGNVQCWGKGSNGGSAYDMNASCSWIQYWVELDRPEDAAAYRDYLVQYSEAQRAAGRFERPTKVRLRNVMQWLDSQKVLPADVRLQTWLAF
;
A
#
# COMPACT_ATOMS: atom_id res chain seq x y z
N PHE A 1 5.11 6.51 3.97
CA PHE A 1 6.52 6.44 4.39
C PHE A 1 6.68 6.72 5.88
N ALA A 2 6.01 7.75 6.42
CA ALA A 2 6.05 8.06 7.85
C ALA A 2 5.47 6.92 8.70
N MET A 3 4.29 6.40 8.35
CA MET A 3 3.60 5.32 9.06
C MET A 3 4.49 4.07 9.27
N PHE A 4 5.39 3.77 8.34
CA PHE A 4 6.26 2.59 8.40
C PHE A 4 7.73 2.94 8.65
N ASP A 5 8.00 4.16 9.11
CA ASP A 5 9.34 4.67 9.44
C ASP A 5 10.38 4.37 8.34
N ALA A 6 10.03 4.69 7.10
CA ALA A 6 10.88 4.42 5.94
C ALA A 6 12.19 5.23 6.04
N PRO A 7 13.38 4.59 6.00
CA PRO A 7 14.64 5.25 6.21
C PRO A 7 15.12 5.98 4.95
N TRP A 8 15.35 7.29 5.03
CA TRP A 8 15.83 8.10 3.92
C TRP A 8 17.35 8.09 3.77
N GLN A 9 17.82 7.86 2.54
CA GLN A 9 19.21 8.08 2.16
C GLN A 9 19.41 9.52 1.64
N ALA A 10 18.47 10.00 0.81
CA ALA A 10 18.46 11.33 0.26
C ALA A 10 17.03 11.77 -0.09
N GLY A 11 16.79 13.08 -0.08
CA GLY A 11 15.45 13.63 -0.41
C GLY A 11 14.38 13.26 0.59
N GLY A 12 13.17 12.96 0.10
CA GLY A 12 12.02 12.60 0.93
C GLY A 12 10.85 12.07 0.11
N GLY A 13 9.70 11.84 0.76
CA GLY A 13 8.45 11.48 0.10
C GLY A 13 7.83 12.66 -0.65
N TRP A 14 6.83 12.37 -1.46
CA TRP A 14 5.96 13.39 -2.05
C TRP A 14 4.95 13.89 -1.02
N SER A 15 4.43 15.08 -1.27
CA SER A 15 3.38 15.69 -0.44
C SER A 15 1.97 15.25 -0.87
N ALA A 16 0.97 15.51 -0.02
CA ALA A 16 -0.43 15.34 -0.39
C ALA A 16 -0.84 16.24 -1.58
N ALA A 17 -0.20 17.42 -1.72
CA ALA A 17 -0.41 18.29 -2.86
C ALA A 17 0.16 17.69 -4.17
N ASP A 18 1.32 17.03 -4.09
CA ASP A 18 1.90 16.31 -5.24
C ASP A 18 0.97 15.16 -5.67
N ASP A 19 0.41 14.41 -4.71
CA ASP A 19 -0.52 13.34 -5.04
C ASP A 19 -1.81 13.89 -5.68
N ALA A 20 -2.40 14.94 -5.09
CA ALA A 20 -3.59 15.58 -5.66
C ALA A 20 -3.37 16.19 -7.05
N ALA A 21 -2.15 16.64 -7.33
CA ALA A 21 -1.74 17.20 -8.62
C ALA A 21 -1.28 16.14 -9.64
N GLU A 22 -1.35 14.85 -9.31
CA GLU A 22 -0.87 13.76 -10.16
C GLU A 22 0.61 13.96 -10.56
N ALA A 23 1.42 14.47 -9.62
CA ALA A 23 2.79 14.85 -9.87
C ALA A 23 3.64 13.67 -10.34
N ARG A 24 4.38 13.86 -11.42
CA ARG A 24 5.27 12.84 -11.99
C ARG A 24 6.56 12.74 -11.18
N VAL A 25 6.43 12.22 -9.97
CA VAL A 25 7.54 12.03 -9.03
C VAL A 25 7.62 10.56 -8.59
N ALA A 26 8.80 10.17 -8.14
CA ALA A 26 9.08 8.82 -7.69
C ALA A 26 10.03 8.81 -6.51
N VAL A 27 9.84 7.84 -5.61
CA VAL A 27 10.83 7.44 -4.61
C VAL A 27 11.39 6.08 -5.03
N ILE A 28 12.70 5.91 -4.92
CA ILE A 28 13.39 4.68 -5.32
C ILE A 28 14.17 4.06 -4.17
N SER A 29 14.42 2.76 -4.24
CA SER A 29 15.32 2.07 -3.32
C SER A 29 16.79 2.43 -3.60
N SER A 30 17.66 2.24 -2.60
CA SER A 30 19.12 2.34 -2.82
C SER A 30 19.60 1.39 -3.90
N ALA A 31 19.06 0.16 -3.94
CA ALA A 31 19.43 -0.84 -4.94
C ALA A 31 19.10 -0.37 -6.37
N LEU A 32 17.91 0.24 -6.56
CA LEU A 32 17.56 0.80 -7.86
C LEU A 32 18.41 2.04 -8.19
N ASN A 33 18.73 2.87 -7.19
CA ASN A 33 19.64 4.00 -7.35
C ASN A 33 21.03 3.54 -7.80
N ASP A 34 21.58 2.49 -7.18
CA ASP A 34 22.86 1.91 -7.57
C ASP A 34 22.83 1.41 -9.01
N LYS A 35 21.78 0.69 -9.36
CA LYS A 35 21.59 0.11 -10.70
C LYS A 35 21.47 1.16 -11.81
N LEU A 36 20.72 2.24 -11.57
CA LEU A 36 20.43 3.25 -12.60
C LEU A 36 21.42 4.41 -12.61
N PHE A 37 22.00 4.72 -11.46
CA PHE A 37 22.79 5.95 -11.27
C PHE A 37 24.16 5.72 -10.64
N GLY A 38 24.55 4.46 -10.46
CA GLY A 38 25.86 4.10 -9.87
C GLY A 38 25.99 4.53 -8.40
N GLY A 39 24.88 4.63 -7.65
CA GLY A 39 24.87 5.01 -6.24
C GLY A 39 25.06 6.51 -5.97
N GLY A 40 25.23 7.33 -7.01
CA GLY A 40 25.35 8.77 -6.87
C GLY A 40 24.04 9.47 -6.48
N ASN A 41 24.10 10.78 -6.28
CA ASN A 41 22.89 11.58 -6.02
C ASN A 41 21.98 11.60 -7.25
N SER A 42 20.79 11.02 -7.10
CA SER A 42 19.77 10.96 -8.14
C SER A 42 18.59 11.90 -7.90
N ILE A 43 18.60 12.67 -6.83
CA ILE A 43 17.51 13.63 -6.57
C ILE A 43 17.41 14.63 -7.72
N GLY A 44 16.19 14.78 -8.25
CA GLY A 44 15.92 15.63 -9.41
C GLY A 44 16.17 14.99 -10.76
N ARG A 45 16.83 13.82 -10.83
CA ARG A 45 17.01 13.06 -12.08
C ARG A 45 15.71 12.36 -12.49
N GLU A 46 15.64 11.99 -13.75
CA GLU A 46 14.47 11.32 -14.33
C GLU A 46 14.70 9.83 -14.51
N ILE A 47 13.64 9.07 -14.27
CA ILE A 47 13.52 7.66 -14.63
C ILE A 47 12.30 7.48 -15.55
N LEU A 48 12.36 6.51 -16.43
CA LEU A 48 11.24 6.19 -17.32
C LEU A 48 10.42 5.05 -16.75
N VAL A 49 9.14 5.32 -16.48
CA VAL A 49 8.17 4.31 -16.04
C VAL A 49 7.09 4.22 -17.10
N ARG A 50 6.97 3.08 -17.77
CA ARG A 50 6.05 2.88 -18.91
C ARG A 50 6.23 3.95 -20.01
N GLY A 51 7.47 4.36 -20.26
CA GLY A 51 7.80 5.39 -21.25
C GLY A 51 7.48 6.84 -20.82
N GLN A 52 7.06 7.05 -19.59
CA GLN A 52 6.79 8.38 -19.03
C GLN A 52 7.91 8.78 -18.06
N PRO A 53 8.46 10.00 -18.18
CA PRO A 53 9.49 10.49 -17.27
C PRO A 53 8.88 10.81 -15.89
N LEU A 54 9.53 10.33 -14.86
CA LEU A 54 9.25 10.67 -13.46
C LEU A 54 10.51 11.18 -12.81
N ARG A 55 10.39 12.26 -12.06
CA ARG A 55 11.50 12.87 -11.32
C ARG A 55 11.70 12.18 -9.99
N VAL A 56 12.90 11.72 -9.70
CA VAL A 56 13.27 11.16 -8.40
C VAL A 56 13.27 12.26 -7.34
N VAL A 57 12.47 12.10 -6.30
CA VAL A 57 12.37 13.04 -5.16
C VAL A 57 12.95 12.46 -3.88
N GLY A 58 13.08 11.14 -3.78
CA GLY A 58 13.66 10.48 -2.63
C GLY A 58 14.33 9.16 -2.97
N VAL A 59 15.34 8.82 -2.17
CA VAL A 59 16.04 7.54 -2.20
C VAL A 59 15.99 6.95 -0.80
N LEU A 60 15.49 5.72 -0.69
CA LEU A 60 15.46 4.98 0.57
C LEU A 60 16.80 4.27 0.81
N LYS A 61 17.25 4.22 2.06
CA LYS A 61 18.28 3.27 2.50
C LYS A 61 17.80 1.84 2.28
N PRO A 62 18.68 0.83 2.38
CA PRO A 62 18.24 -0.55 2.45
C PRO A 62 17.17 -0.71 3.53
N TRP A 63 15.97 -1.09 3.12
CA TRP A 63 14.81 -1.18 3.98
C TRP A 63 14.17 -2.55 3.83
N LYS A 64 13.97 -3.26 4.94
CA LYS A 64 13.42 -4.61 4.97
C LYS A 64 12.42 -4.72 6.11
N LEU A 65 11.15 -4.67 5.80
CA LEU A 65 10.10 -5.07 6.71
C LEU A 65 9.87 -6.58 6.56
N GLN A 66 10.18 -7.33 7.60
CA GLN A 66 10.01 -8.79 7.62
C GLN A 66 9.23 -9.21 8.86
N PRO A 67 8.10 -9.89 8.68
CA PRO A 67 7.47 -10.20 7.38
C PRO A 67 7.00 -8.94 6.64
N HIS A 68 6.86 -9.03 5.31
CA HIS A 68 6.39 -7.97 4.42
C HIS A 68 4.88 -7.75 4.59
N PHE A 69 4.48 -7.32 5.77
CA PHE A 69 3.09 -7.38 6.26
C PHE A 69 2.12 -6.52 5.46
N PHE A 70 2.56 -5.43 4.86
CA PHE A 70 1.69 -4.52 4.12
C PHE A 70 1.40 -5.01 2.69
N ASP A 71 2.21 -5.92 2.14
CA ASP A 71 1.91 -6.64 0.91
C ASP A 71 2.39 -8.10 0.97
N LEU A 72 1.46 -9.01 1.21
CA LEU A 72 1.73 -10.45 1.25
C LEU A 72 1.46 -11.15 -0.09
N THR A 73 1.13 -10.40 -1.15
CA THR A 73 0.77 -10.99 -2.45
C THR A 73 1.96 -11.62 -3.16
N THR A 74 3.16 -11.12 -2.91
CA THR A 74 4.41 -11.64 -3.47
C THR A 74 5.13 -12.62 -2.52
N GLY A 75 4.64 -12.77 -1.29
CA GLY A 75 5.20 -13.60 -0.24
C GLY A 75 5.61 -12.82 1.00
N SER A 76 5.63 -13.51 2.15
CA SER A 76 5.83 -12.87 3.45
C SER A 76 7.27 -12.41 3.71
N TYR A 77 8.24 -12.91 2.97
CA TYR A 77 9.68 -12.67 3.19
C TYR A 77 10.40 -12.26 1.89
N THR A 78 9.67 -11.65 0.97
CA THR A 78 10.21 -11.15 -0.30
C THR A 78 11.01 -9.86 -0.09
N GLN A 79 11.67 -9.43 -1.17
CA GLN A 79 12.34 -8.14 -1.17
C GLN A 79 11.31 -7.01 -1.20
N MET A 80 11.69 -5.86 -0.63
CA MET A 80 10.91 -4.64 -0.72
C MET A 80 10.86 -4.11 -2.16
N GLU A 81 9.87 -3.29 -2.41
CA GLU A 81 9.70 -2.61 -3.69
C GLU A 81 10.88 -1.67 -3.96
N ASP A 82 11.27 -1.61 -5.24
CA ASP A 82 12.32 -0.72 -5.71
C ASP A 82 11.82 0.66 -6.12
N LEU A 83 10.49 0.79 -6.35
CA LEU A 83 9.88 2.00 -6.89
C LEU A 83 8.55 2.28 -6.19
N PHE A 84 8.38 3.50 -5.72
CA PHE A 84 7.15 4.01 -5.11
C PHE A 84 6.65 5.23 -5.88
N LEU A 85 5.35 5.29 -6.12
CA LEU A 85 4.68 6.35 -6.86
C LEU A 85 3.51 6.92 -6.06
N PRO A 86 3.13 8.20 -6.24
CA PRO A 86 1.84 8.69 -5.78
C PRO A 86 0.72 7.84 -6.35
N PHE A 87 -0.32 7.61 -5.56
CA PHE A 87 -1.45 6.77 -5.97
C PHE A 87 -2.14 7.33 -7.21
N SER A 88 -2.43 8.63 -7.23
CA SER A 88 -3.04 9.31 -8.36
C SER A 88 -2.20 9.17 -9.63
N THR A 89 -0.88 9.36 -9.53
CA THR A 89 0.06 9.18 -10.66
C THR A 89 0.04 7.73 -11.17
N ALA A 90 0.03 6.74 -10.28
CA ALA A 90 -0.06 5.34 -10.67
C ALA A 90 -1.37 5.03 -11.44
N MET A 91 -2.48 5.66 -11.04
CA MET A 91 -3.77 5.53 -11.72
C MET A 91 -3.74 6.15 -13.12
N VAL A 92 -3.21 7.37 -13.27
CA VAL A 92 -3.09 8.06 -14.56
C VAL A 92 -2.16 7.31 -15.53
N LEU A 93 -1.04 6.81 -15.02
CA LEU A 93 -0.10 6.00 -15.80
C LEU A 93 -0.62 4.58 -16.09
N LYS A 94 -1.76 4.20 -15.54
CA LYS A 94 -2.35 2.87 -15.64
C LYS A 94 -1.33 1.78 -15.28
N VAL A 95 -0.60 1.99 -14.19
CA VAL A 95 0.33 1.00 -13.67
C VAL A 95 -0.46 -0.22 -13.24
N GLY A 96 -0.12 -1.40 -13.78
CA GLY A 96 -0.85 -2.64 -13.49
C GLY A 96 -0.85 -2.96 -12.00
N HIS A 97 -1.86 -3.69 -11.57
CA HIS A 97 -1.90 -4.28 -10.23
C HIS A 97 -1.40 -5.72 -10.27
N TRP A 98 -0.88 -6.18 -9.16
CA TRP A 98 -0.52 -7.57 -8.93
C TRP A 98 -1.45 -8.17 -7.87
N GLY A 99 -1.86 -9.42 -8.05
CA GLY A 99 -2.73 -10.13 -7.13
C GLY A 99 -4.18 -10.24 -7.61
N ASN A 100 -5.04 -10.73 -6.74
CA ASN A 100 -6.43 -11.01 -7.08
C ASN A 100 -7.30 -9.76 -6.97
N VAL A 101 -8.08 -9.50 -8.00
CA VAL A 101 -9.19 -8.54 -7.97
C VAL A 101 -10.48 -9.28 -7.67
N GLN A 102 -11.21 -8.85 -6.65
CA GLN A 102 -12.54 -9.37 -6.35
C GLN A 102 -13.60 -8.35 -6.74
N CYS A 103 -14.36 -8.68 -7.77
CA CYS A 103 -15.46 -7.85 -8.22
C CYS A 103 -16.82 -8.47 -7.85
N TRP A 104 -17.83 -7.62 -7.63
CA TRP A 104 -19.21 -8.00 -7.28
C TRP A 104 -20.19 -7.05 -7.94
N GLY A 105 -21.45 -7.49 -8.03
CA GLY A 105 -22.52 -6.69 -8.60
C GLY A 105 -22.88 -7.04 -10.05
N LYS A 106 -24.05 -6.57 -10.46
CA LYS A 106 -24.53 -6.73 -11.82
C LYS A 106 -23.74 -5.83 -12.75
N GLY A 107 -23.00 -6.40 -13.65
CA GLY A 107 -22.15 -5.66 -14.59
C GLY A 107 -20.67 -5.66 -14.22
N SER A 108 -20.25 -6.43 -13.19
CA SER A 108 -18.85 -6.60 -12.80
C SER A 108 -18.02 -7.43 -13.81
N ASN A 109 -18.39 -7.42 -15.10
CA ASN A 109 -17.64 -8.08 -16.16
C ASN A 109 -16.26 -7.46 -16.32
N GLY A 110 -15.36 -7.75 -15.37
CA GLY A 110 -13.96 -7.35 -15.44
C GLY A 110 -13.73 -5.84 -15.32
N GLY A 111 -14.40 -5.19 -14.36
CA GLY A 111 -14.13 -3.79 -14.05
C GLY A 111 -12.61 -3.55 -13.97
N SER A 112 -12.11 -2.56 -14.68
CA SER A 112 -10.70 -2.22 -14.64
C SER A 112 -10.33 -1.76 -13.24
N ALA A 113 -9.19 -2.22 -12.72
CA ALA A 113 -8.61 -1.70 -11.47
C ALA A 113 -8.35 -0.18 -11.53
N TYR A 114 -8.44 0.43 -12.71
CA TYR A 114 -8.33 1.87 -12.91
C TYR A 114 -9.66 2.61 -12.85
N ASP A 115 -10.77 1.90 -12.72
CA ASP A 115 -12.08 2.50 -12.51
C ASP A 115 -12.39 2.54 -11.02
N MET A 116 -12.22 3.70 -10.42
CA MET A 116 -12.49 3.95 -9.00
C MET A 116 -13.96 3.77 -8.63
N ASN A 117 -14.87 3.71 -9.60
CA ASN A 117 -16.28 3.44 -9.39
C ASN A 117 -16.64 1.96 -9.61
N ALA A 118 -15.69 1.15 -10.04
CA ALA A 118 -15.93 -0.27 -10.21
C ALA A 118 -16.23 -0.94 -8.86
N SER A 119 -17.21 -1.84 -8.84
CA SER A 119 -17.51 -2.67 -7.67
C SER A 119 -16.45 -3.75 -7.48
N CYS A 120 -15.19 -3.34 -7.27
CA CYS A 120 -14.04 -4.23 -7.16
C CYS A 120 -13.16 -3.88 -5.96
N SER A 121 -12.60 -4.89 -5.34
CA SER A 121 -11.58 -4.76 -4.30
C SER A 121 -10.24 -5.26 -4.84
N TRP A 122 -9.24 -4.39 -4.89
CA TRP A 122 -7.94 -4.68 -5.50
C TRP A 122 -6.77 -3.97 -4.80
N ILE A 123 -7.06 -3.06 -3.85
CA ILE A 123 -6.07 -2.29 -3.11
C ILE A 123 -6.17 -2.59 -1.62
N GLN A 124 -5.05 -2.58 -0.93
CA GLN A 124 -4.97 -2.64 0.53
C GLN A 124 -4.98 -1.23 1.09
N TYR A 125 -5.56 -1.08 2.27
CA TYR A 125 -5.61 0.19 2.98
C TYR A 125 -5.10 -0.01 4.40
N TRP A 126 -4.14 0.82 4.78
CA TRP A 126 -3.55 0.88 6.11
C TRP A 126 -3.85 2.22 6.75
N VAL A 127 -4.07 2.23 8.04
CA VAL A 127 -4.34 3.44 8.83
C VAL A 127 -3.51 3.39 10.10
N GLU A 128 -2.92 4.53 10.44
CA GLU A 128 -2.28 4.76 11.72
C GLU A 128 -3.28 5.46 12.64
N LEU A 129 -3.41 4.96 13.85
CA LEU A 129 -4.25 5.55 14.90
C LEU A 129 -3.35 5.95 16.05
N ASP A 130 -3.58 7.15 16.61
CA ASP A 130 -2.75 7.71 17.67
C ASP A 130 -2.79 6.85 18.94
N ARG A 131 -3.92 6.19 19.20
CA ARG A 131 -4.14 5.39 20.39
C ARG A 131 -4.87 4.09 20.07
N PRO A 132 -4.52 2.98 20.72
CA PRO A 132 -5.19 1.69 20.51
C PRO A 132 -6.71 1.71 20.76
N GLU A 133 -7.18 2.55 21.70
CA GLU A 133 -8.60 2.70 22.04
C GLU A 133 -9.41 3.34 20.91
N ASP A 134 -8.79 4.10 20.02
CA ASP A 134 -9.46 4.71 18.88
C ASP A 134 -9.88 3.69 17.80
N ALA A 135 -9.37 2.48 17.90
CA ALA A 135 -9.70 1.41 16.95
C ALA A 135 -11.20 1.04 16.95
N ALA A 136 -11.86 1.10 18.11
CA ALA A 136 -13.28 0.82 18.21
C ALA A 136 -14.11 1.91 17.50
N ALA A 137 -13.82 3.18 17.79
CA ALA A 137 -14.48 4.32 17.17
C ALA A 137 -14.25 4.35 15.64
N TYR A 138 -13.02 4.06 15.21
CA TYR A 138 -12.70 3.97 13.78
C TYR A 138 -13.44 2.81 13.09
N ARG A 139 -13.55 1.66 13.74
CA ARG A 139 -14.35 0.55 13.22
C ARG A 139 -15.82 0.92 13.06
N ASP A 140 -16.39 1.60 14.05
CA ASP A 140 -17.80 2.06 14.01
C ASP A 140 -18.00 3.07 12.89
N TYR A 141 -17.06 4.00 12.69
CA TYR A 141 -17.07 4.89 11.54
C TYR A 141 -17.09 4.12 10.21
N LEU A 142 -16.25 3.10 10.05
CA LEU A 142 -16.21 2.28 8.82
C LEU A 142 -17.52 1.51 8.60
N VAL A 143 -18.17 1.04 9.69
CA VAL A 143 -19.51 0.40 9.61
C VAL A 143 -20.53 1.40 9.10
N GLN A 144 -20.63 2.57 9.72
CA GLN A 144 -21.56 3.63 9.31
C GLN A 144 -21.31 4.09 7.87
N TYR A 145 -20.05 4.26 7.48
CA TYR A 145 -19.67 4.59 6.12
C TYR A 145 -20.18 3.51 5.14
N SER A 146 -19.92 2.23 5.44
CA SER A 146 -20.35 1.12 4.59
C SER A 146 -21.86 1.05 4.45
N GLU A 147 -22.60 1.29 5.52
CA GLU A 147 -24.07 1.33 5.49
C GLU A 147 -24.61 2.51 4.69
N ALA A 148 -24.02 3.68 4.84
CA ALA A 148 -24.36 4.86 4.04
C ALA A 148 -24.09 4.63 2.54
N GLN A 149 -22.95 4.02 2.19
CA GLN A 149 -22.65 3.67 0.79
C GLN A 149 -23.65 2.62 0.23
N ARG A 150 -24.05 1.68 1.07
CA ARG A 150 -25.05 0.69 0.69
C ARG A 150 -26.43 1.33 0.48
N ALA A 151 -26.85 2.19 1.38
CA ALA A 151 -28.11 2.94 1.24
C ALA A 151 -28.14 3.80 -0.03
N ALA A 152 -26.99 4.36 -0.41
CA ALA A 152 -26.80 5.12 -1.65
C ALA A 152 -26.67 4.24 -2.90
N GLY A 153 -26.78 2.90 -2.78
CA GLY A 153 -26.70 1.97 -3.90
C GLY A 153 -25.31 1.70 -4.45
N ARG A 154 -24.24 2.22 -3.79
CA ARG A 154 -22.85 2.00 -4.22
C ARG A 154 -22.29 0.65 -3.78
N PHE A 155 -22.72 0.16 -2.61
CA PHE A 155 -22.33 -1.15 -2.09
C PHE A 155 -23.53 -2.10 -2.12
N GLU A 156 -23.43 -3.20 -2.85
CA GLU A 156 -24.49 -4.19 -2.93
C GLU A 156 -24.43 -5.22 -1.79
N ARG A 157 -23.24 -5.50 -1.27
CA ARG A 157 -23.02 -6.51 -0.24
C ARG A 157 -23.41 -5.99 1.15
N PRO A 158 -23.87 -6.87 2.06
CA PRO A 158 -24.08 -6.53 3.45
C PRO A 158 -22.79 -6.00 4.09
N THR A 159 -22.93 -5.03 4.99
CA THR A 159 -21.81 -4.44 5.74
C THR A 159 -21.05 -5.52 6.50
N LYS A 160 -19.75 -5.64 6.22
CA LYS A 160 -18.85 -6.58 6.88
C LYS A 160 -17.46 -5.96 7.02
N VAL A 161 -17.31 -5.10 8.01
CA VAL A 161 -16.02 -4.45 8.30
C VAL A 161 -15.11 -5.38 9.08
N ARG A 162 -13.86 -5.48 8.66
CA ARG A 162 -12.78 -6.19 9.34
C ARG A 162 -11.61 -5.25 9.53
N LEU A 163 -11.55 -4.60 10.68
CA LEU A 163 -10.37 -3.84 11.11
C LEU A 163 -9.46 -4.79 11.89
N ARG A 164 -8.21 -4.90 11.48
CA ARG A 164 -7.22 -5.77 12.10
C ARG A 164 -5.93 -4.98 12.35
N ASN A 165 -5.31 -5.19 13.49
CA ASN A 165 -3.93 -4.74 13.68
C ASN A 165 -2.97 -5.67 12.92
N VAL A 166 -1.68 -5.29 12.86
CA VAL A 166 -0.65 -6.04 12.11
C VAL A 166 -0.59 -7.50 12.56
N MET A 167 -0.61 -7.75 13.87
CA MET A 167 -0.53 -9.13 14.40
C MET A 167 -1.74 -9.97 14.02
N GLN A 168 -2.94 -9.42 14.15
CA GLN A 168 -4.17 -10.09 13.72
C GLN A 168 -4.21 -10.33 12.21
N TRP A 169 -3.62 -9.42 11.43
CA TRP A 169 -3.49 -9.58 9.99
C TRP A 169 -2.55 -10.74 9.66
N LEU A 170 -1.33 -10.76 10.20
CA LEU A 170 -0.35 -11.83 9.99
C LEU A 170 -0.90 -13.20 10.43
N ASP A 171 -1.61 -13.24 11.56
CA ASP A 171 -2.26 -14.43 12.06
C ASP A 171 -3.35 -14.95 11.10
N SER A 172 -4.18 -14.03 10.58
CA SER A 172 -5.23 -14.36 9.62
C SER A 172 -4.70 -14.88 8.30
N GLN A 173 -3.48 -14.47 7.92
CA GLN A 173 -2.77 -14.92 6.72
C GLN A 173 -1.89 -16.16 6.98
N LYS A 174 -1.84 -16.65 8.23
CA LYS A 174 -1.01 -17.79 8.65
C LYS A 174 0.48 -17.62 8.31
N VAL A 175 0.98 -16.38 8.41
CA VAL A 175 2.38 -16.05 8.10
C VAL A 175 3.32 -16.63 9.16
N LEU A 176 2.90 -16.63 10.42
CA LEU A 176 3.64 -17.24 11.54
C LEU A 176 2.93 -18.53 11.95
N PRO A 177 3.61 -19.68 11.87
CA PRO A 177 3.11 -20.92 12.46
C PRO A 177 2.84 -20.78 13.96
N ALA A 178 1.83 -21.48 14.47
CA ALA A 178 1.41 -21.35 15.86
C ALA A 178 2.49 -21.75 16.89
N ASP A 179 3.32 -22.72 16.54
CA ASP A 179 4.46 -23.19 17.32
C ASP A 179 5.58 -22.14 17.41
N VAL A 180 5.92 -21.48 16.31
CA VAL A 180 6.92 -20.40 16.29
C VAL A 180 6.44 -19.19 17.10
N ARG A 181 5.16 -18.89 17.08
CA ARG A 181 4.56 -17.80 17.85
C ARG A 181 4.72 -18.02 19.37
N LEU A 182 4.51 -19.24 19.85
CA LEU A 182 4.71 -19.58 21.26
C LEU A 182 6.18 -19.42 21.67
N GLN A 183 7.12 -19.85 20.84
CA GLN A 183 8.55 -19.74 21.11
C GLN A 183 9.02 -18.28 21.15
N THR A 184 8.48 -17.41 20.30
CA THR A 184 8.80 -15.98 20.31
C THR A 184 8.32 -15.29 21.58
N TRP A 185 7.13 -15.66 22.10
CA TRP A 185 6.62 -15.13 23.37
C TRP A 185 7.40 -15.60 24.61
N LEU A 186 8.05 -16.74 24.51
CA LEU A 186 8.87 -17.29 25.61
C LEU A 186 10.31 -16.77 25.59
N ALA A 187 10.74 -16.09 24.53
CA ALA A 187 12.09 -15.57 24.34
C ALA A 187 12.22 -14.08 24.77
N PHE A 188 11.13 -13.42 25.11
CA PHE A 188 11.04 -12.04 25.63
C PHE A 188 10.28 -12.03 26.97
#